data_8560d3d06f3418e4ac79a3aba505f091
#
_entry.id   8560d3d06f3418e4ac79a3aba505f091
#
_cell.length_a   1.000
_cell.length_b   1.000
_cell.length_c   1.000
_cell.angle_alpha   90.00
_cell.angle_beta   90.00
_cell.angle_gamma   90.00
#
_symmetry.space_group_name_H-M   'P 1'
#
loop_
_entity.id
_entity.type
_entity.pdbx_description
1 polymer ?
#
loop_
_entity_poly.entity_id
_entity_poly.type
_entity_poly.pdbx_seq_one_letter_code
_entity_poly.pdbx_strand_id
1 'polypeptide(L)'
;MTAESNKRAVRRALVSVYDKTGLEELARGLHEAGVELVSTGSTAARIAAAGVPVTKVEELTGFPECLDGRVKTLHPKVHAGILADLRLEDHQRQLSELGVEPFGLVVVNLYPFRETVASGASPDECVEQIDIGGPSMVRAAAKNHPSVAVVTSPARYGEVLAAVRDGGFDLATRKRLAAEAFQHTAAYDVAVASWFAGSYAPADDSGFPDFLGATWERAHTLRYGENPHQPAALYADGTGGGLAEAEQLHGKEMSYNNYTDTDAARRAAYDHTEPCVAIIKHANPCGIAVGADVAEAHRKAHACDPLSAFGGVIAVNRPVSREMAEQVAEIFTEVIVAPGYEEGALEALTKKKNIRVLRCPEGPSNPVEVKAIDGGALLQVTDRLQADGDDPAHWTLAAGEALGAEELRELAFAWTACRAVKSNAILLAKDGASVGVGMGQVNRVDSAKLAVERAGAERARGSYAASDAFFPFPDGLEILTEAGVKAVVQPGGSVRDEQVVEAARKAGVTMYFTGTRHFFH
;
A
#
# COMPACT_ATOMS: atom_id res chain seq x y z
N MET A 1 43.52 17.26 13.97
CA MET A 1 43.67 15.87 13.53
C MET A 1 42.95 15.77 12.21
N THR A 2 43.68 15.74 11.12
CA THR A 2 43.17 15.53 9.76
C THR A 2 42.45 14.19 9.71
N ALA A 3 41.24 14.17 9.18
CA ALA A 3 40.48 12.97 8.91
C ALA A 3 41.22 12.17 7.80
N GLU A 4 42.25 11.44 8.18
CA GLU A 4 42.78 10.37 7.32
C GLU A 4 41.62 9.41 7.05
N SER A 5 41.40 9.16 5.79
CA SER A 5 40.28 8.36 5.29
C SER A 5 40.29 7.00 6.00
N ASN A 6 39.33 6.75 6.85
CA ASN A 6 39.11 5.47 7.53
C ASN A 6 38.58 4.42 6.54
N LYS A 7 39.12 4.46 5.30
CA LYS A 7 38.81 3.56 4.21
C LYS A 7 39.50 2.22 4.45
N ARG A 8 38.76 1.15 4.18
CA ARG A 8 39.29 -0.20 4.15
C ARG A 8 39.30 -0.73 2.73
N ALA A 9 40.49 -1.06 2.26
CA ALA A 9 40.67 -1.67 0.96
C ALA A 9 40.04 -3.07 0.91
N VAL A 10 39.45 -3.39 -0.22
CA VAL A 10 38.89 -4.72 -0.50
C VAL A 10 39.94 -5.53 -1.24
N ARG A 11 40.45 -6.59 -0.60
CA ARG A 11 41.40 -7.52 -1.24
C ARG A 11 40.72 -8.81 -1.68
N ARG A 12 39.67 -9.23 -0.94
CA ARG A 12 38.92 -10.46 -1.17
C ARG A 12 37.42 -10.19 -0.99
N ALA A 13 36.62 -10.68 -1.92
CA ALA A 13 35.18 -10.58 -1.91
C ALA A 13 34.52 -11.96 -1.94
N LEU A 14 33.49 -12.17 -1.10
CA LEU A 14 32.61 -13.31 -1.16
C LEU A 14 31.35 -12.90 -1.92
N VAL A 15 31.05 -13.59 -3.02
CA VAL A 15 29.90 -13.28 -3.89
C VAL A 15 29.00 -14.50 -4.01
N SER A 16 27.78 -14.40 -3.51
CA SER A 16 26.78 -15.48 -3.57
C SER A 16 25.40 -14.85 -3.77
N VAL A 17 24.93 -14.82 -4.99
CA VAL A 17 23.70 -14.13 -5.36
C VAL A 17 22.71 -15.03 -6.10
N TYR A 18 21.43 -14.90 -5.79
CA TYR A 18 20.34 -15.48 -6.55
C TYR A 18 20.05 -14.62 -7.80
N ASP A 19 19.72 -13.34 -7.59
CA ASP A 19 19.59 -12.36 -8.66
C ASP A 19 20.97 -12.00 -9.21
N LYS A 20 21.20 -12.37 -10.46
CA LYS A 20 22.49 -12.21 -11.17
C LYS A 20 22.55 -10.97 -12.05
N THR A 21 21.61 -10.04 -11.88
CA THR A 21 21.62 -8.76 -12.58
C THR A 21 22.92 -8.01 -12.28
N GLY A 22 23.66 -7.63 -13.34
CA GLY A 22 24.92 -6.89 -13.23
C GLY A 22 26.11 -7.67 -12.64
N LEU A 23 25.96 -8.99 -12.39
CA LEU A 23 27.01 -9.81 -11.75
C LEU A 23 28.32 -9.85 -12.55
N GLU A 24 28.24 -10.04 -13.88
CA GLU A 24 29.44 -10.13 -14.72
C GLU A 24 30.23 -8.82 -14.73
N GLU A 25 29.54 -7.67 -14.78
CA GLU A 25 30.18 -6.36 -14.73
C GLU A 25 30.84 -6.13 -13.37
N LEU A 26 30.14 -6.45 -12.28
CA LEU A 26 30.70 -6.38 -10.93
C LEU A 26 31.96 -7.26 -10.82
N ALA A 27 31.88 -8.52 -11.26
CA ALA A 27 33.00 -9.46 -11.15
C ALA A 27 34.23 -9.02 -11.94
N ARG A 28 34.04 -8.53 -13.19
CA ARG A 28 35.14 -7.98 -14.00
C ARG A 28 35.77 -6.76 -13.33
N GLY A 29 34.95 -5.81 -12.88
CA GLY A 29 35.47 -4.59 -12.25
C GLY A 29 36.19 -4.84 -10.93
N LEU A 30 35.75 -5.80 -10.13
CA LEU A 30 36.46 -6.24 -8.92
C LEU A 30 37.80 -6.92 -9.26
N HIS A 31 37.81 -7.81 -10.25
CA HIS A 31 39.03 -8.48 -10.70
C HIS A 31 40.06 -7.48 -11.28
N GLU A 32 39.64 -6.56 -12.13
CA GLU A 32 40.49 -5.49 -12.67
C GLU A 32 41.08 -4.60 -11.58
N ALA A 33 40.39 -4.42 -10.47
CA ALA A 33 40.87 -3.73 -9.28
C ALA A 33 41.75 -4.58 -8.36
N GLY A 34 42.05 -5.82 -8.75
CA GLY A 34 42.92 -6.74 -8.00
C GLY A 34 42.24 -7.44 -6.82
N VAL A 35 40.92 -7.51 -6.81
CA VAL A 35 40.15 -8.21 -5.76
C VAL A 35 40.03 -9.71 -6.09
N GLU A 36 40.42 -10.56 -5.16
CA GLU A 36 40.19 -12.02 -5.24
C GLU A 36 38.69 -12.32 -5.04
N LEU A 37 38.12 -13.14 -5.93
CA LEU A 37 36.70 -13.54 -5.84
C LEU A 37 36.56 -14.96 -5.30
N VAL A 38 35.73 -15.11 -4.28
CA VAL A 38 35.27 -16.39 -3.75
C VAL A 38 33.77 -16.48 -3.96
N SER A 39 33.27 -17.59 -4.46
CA SER A 39 31.86 -17.72 -4.81
C SER A 39 31.34 -19.16 -4.69
N THR A 40 30.02 -19.31 -4.83
CA THR A 40 29.30 -20.58 -4.66
C THR A 40 28.56 -20.99 -5.93
N GLY A 41 28.44 -22.29 -6.17
CA GLY A 41 27.51 -22.92 -7.12
C GLY A 41 27.34 -22.18 -8.45
N SER A 42 26.09 -21.83 -8.78
CA SER A 42 25.75 -21.15 -10.04
C SER A 42 26.33 -19.74 -10.16
N THR A 43 26.57 -19.04 -9.05
CA THR A 43 27.22 -17.72 -9.07
C THR A 43 28.69 -17.85 -9.51
N ALA A 44 29.42 -18.82 -8.94
CA ALA A 44 30.81 -19.08 -9.35
C ALA A 44 30.90 -19.51 -10.83
N ALA A 45 29.99 -20.37 -11.29
CA ALA A 45 29.92 -20.77 -12.68
C ALA A 45 29.69 -19.57 -13.64
N ARG A 46 28.81 -18.65 -13.26
CA ARG A 46 28.52 -17.44 -14.04
C ARG A 46 29.70 -16.47 -14.11
N ILE A 47 30.40 -16.28 -12.99
CA ILE A 47 31.63 -15.48 -12.91
C ILE A 47 32.72 -16.08 -13.80
N ALA A 48 32.96 -17.39 -13.70
CA ALA A 48 33.95 -18.10 -14.51
C ALA A 48 33.62 -18.02 -16.03
N ALA A 49 32.34 -18.19 -16.39
CA ALA A 49 31.87 -18.05 -17.78
C ALA A 49 32.10 -16.64 -18.35
N ALA A 50 32.15 -15.60 -17.51
CA ALA A 50 32.50 -14.24 -17.90
C ALA A 50 34.02 -14.02 -18.08
N GLY A 51 34.83 -15.08 -17.93
CA GLY A 51 36.29 -15.03 -18.07
C GLY A 51 37.01 -14.47 -16.83
N VAL A 52 36.34 -14.43 -15.68
CA VAL A 52 36.90 -13.90 -14.42
C VAL A 52 37.35 -15.06 -13.51
N PRO A 53 38.61 -15.06 -13.03
CA PRO A 53 39.07 -16.04 -12.05
C PRO A 53 38.23 -15.99 -10.76
N VAL A 54 37.82 -17.17 -10.28
CA VAL A 54 37.02 -17.27 -9.07
C VAL A 54 37.37 -18.57 -8.33
N THR A 55 37.59 -18.46 -7.02
CA THR A 55 37.78 -19.62 -6.12
C THR A 55 36.41 -20.10 -5.65
N LYS A 56 36.14 -21.37 -5.76
CA LYS A 56 34.92 -21.96 -5.22
C LYS A 56 35.01 -22.09 -3.69
N VAL A 57 33.88 -21.91 -3.00
CA VAL A 57 33.85 -22.04 -1.54
C VAL A 57 34.30 -23.44 -1.09
N GLU A 58 34.00 -24.48 -1.86
CA GLU A 58 34.45 -25.87 -1.59
C GLU A 58 35.97 -26.00 -1.58
N GLU A 59 36.67 -25.26 -2.42
CA GLU A 59 38.15 -25.22 -2.44
C GLU A 59 38.69 -24.49 -1.19
N LEU A 60 38.02 -23.41 -0.78
CA LEU A 60 38.36 -22.65 0.43
C LEU A 60 38.18 -23.49 1.71
N THR A 61 37.06 -24.19 1.80
CA THR A 61 36.67 -24.94 3.01
C THR A 61 37.32 -26.31 3.09
N GLY A 62 37.60 -26.92 1.93
CA GLY A 62 37.96 -28.33 1.81
C GLY A 62 36.78 -29.28 2.08
N PHE A 63 35.54 -28.74 2.10
CA PHE A 63 34.32 -29.48 2.34
C PHE A 63 33.42 -29.41 1.11
N PRO A 64 32.97 -30.55 0.55
CA PRO A 64 32.12 -30.54 -0.64
C PRO A 64 30.73 -29.98 -0.34
N GLU A 65 30.13 -29.38 -1.35
CA GLU A 65 28.69 -29.07 -1.33
C GLU A 65 27.92 -30.39 -1.13
N CYS A 66 26.96 -30.39 -0.20
CA CYS A 66 26.15 -31.55 0.12
C CYS A 66 24.71 -31.19 0.39
N LEU A 67 23.85 -32.22 0.48
CA LEU A 67 22.41 -32.09 0.74
C LEU A 67 21.73 -31.14 -0.26
N ASP A 68 21.98 -31.36 -1.56
CA ASP A 68 21.46 -30.56 -2.69
C ASP A 68 21.73 -29.05 -2.55
N GLY A 69 22.89 -28.71 -1.93
CA GLY A 69 23.30 -27.33 -1.76
C GLY A 69 22.83 -26.63 -0.49
N ARG A 70 22.12 -27.32 0.38
CA ARG A 70 21.68 -26.75 1.68
C ARG A 70 22.86 -26.42 2.60
N VAL A 71 24.01 -27.11 2.43
CA VAL A 71 25.23 -26.83 3.16
C VAL A 71 26.39 -26.53 2.19
N LYS A 72 26.78 -25.26 2.16
CA LYS A 72 27.88 -24.72 1.33
C LYS A 72 28.74 -23.74 2.13
N THR A 73 28.10 -22.66 2.57
CA THR A 73 28.74 -21.52 3.24
C THR A 73 28.69 -21.57 4.75
N LEU A 74 27.86 -22.46 5.31
CA LEU A 74 27.77 -22.69 6.75
C LEU A 74 29.00 -23.45 7.25
N HIS A 75 30.15 -22.80 7.18
CA HIS A 75 31.43 -23.41 7.53
C HIS A 75 32.30 -22.43 8.35
N PRO A 76 33.00 -22.88 9.41
CA PRO A 76 33.80 -22.01 10.26
C PRO A 76 34.83 -21.15 9.50
N LYS A 77 35.47 -21.65 8.46
CA LYS A 77 36.43 -20.88 7.66
C LYS A 77 35.78 -19.70 6.93
N VAL A 78 34.56 -19.88 6.42
CA VAL A 78 33.82 -18.80 5.76
C VAL A 78 33.43 -17.73 6.79
N HIS A 79 32.84 -18.17 7.90
CA HIS A 79 32.35 -17.23 8.92
C HIS A 79 33.48 -16.57 9.71
N ALA A 80 34.63 -17.24 9.94
CA ALA A 80 35.80 -16.60 10.51
C ALA A 80 36.34 -15.49 9.61
N GLY A 81 36.40 -15.73 8.27
CA GLY A 81 36.81 -14.72 7.31
C GLY A 81 35.88 -13.49 7.26
N ILE A 82 34.56 -13.67 7.54
CA ILE A 82 33.58 -12.58 7.60
C ILE A 82 33.60 -11.87 8.97
N LEU A 83 33.68 -12.61 10.07
CA LEU A 83 33.43 -12.10 11.43
C LEU A 83 34.67 -11.58 12.16
N ALA A 84 35.87 -11.87 11.66
CA ALA A 84 37.07 -11.36 12.30
C ALA A 84 37.10 -9.82 12.31
N ASP A 85 37.16 -9.25 13.50
CA ASP A 85 37.34 -7.81 13.67
C ASP A 85 38.81 -7.47 13.45
N LEU A 86 39.09 -6.89 12.28
CA LEU A 86 40.47 -6.53 11.87
C LEU A 86 41.05 -5.33 12.63
N ARG A 87 40.34 -4.78 13.62
CA ARG A 87 40.87 -3.80 14.56
C ARG A 87 41.60 -4.47 15.75
N LEU A 88 41.37 -5.80 15.95
CA LEU A 88 41.89 -6.56 17.03
C LEU A 88 43.07 -7.41 16.52
N GLU A 89 44.26 -7.21 17.06
CA GLU A 89 45.46 -7.97 16.70
C GLU A 89 45.30 -9.46 16.96
N ASP A 90 44.60 -9.84 18.04
CA ASP A 90 44.32 -11.21 18.39
C ASP A 90 43.45 -11.93 17.34
N HIS A 91 42.46 -11.26 16.77
CA HIS A 91 41.66 -11.80 15.66
C HIS A 91 42.50 -12.00 14.39
N GLN A 92 43.39 -11.07 14.09
CA GLN A 92 44.29 -11.21 12.93
C GLN A 92 45.27 -12.37 13.12
N ARG A 93 45.82 -12.54 14.34
CA ARG A 93 46.68 -13.65 14.69
C ARG A 93 45.93 -15.00 14.53
N GLN A 94 44.74 -15.11 15.10
CA GLN A 94 43.90 -16.32 14.99
C GLN A 94 43.58 -16.68 13.53
N LEU A 95 43.22 -15.69 12.68
CA LEU A 95 43.01 -15.94 11.25
C LEU A 95 44.29 -16.55 10.61
N SER A 96 45.45 -15.98 10.91
CA SER A 96 46.73 -16.48 10.38
C SER A 96 47.03 -17.92 10.83
N GLU A 97 46.81 -18.21 12.13
CA GLU A 97 46.98 -19.57 12.69
C GLU A 97 46.02 -20.58 12.05
N LEU A 98 44.82 -20.18 11.71
CA LEU A 98 43.78 -21.00 11.05
C LEU A 98 43.94 -21.09 9.53
N GLY A 99 44.88 -20.33 8.94
CA GLY A 99 45.04 -20.25 7.49
C GLY A 99 43.81 -19.68 6.79
N VAL A 100 43.12 -18.70 7.40
CA VAL A 100 41.92 -18.06 6.88
C VAL A 100 42.22 -16.62 6.50
N GLU A 101 41.98 -16.28 5.25
CA GLU A 101 42.05 -14.89 4.78
C GLU A 101 40.74 -14.17 4.98
N PRO A 102 40.75 -12.92 5.48
CA PRO A 102 39.51 -12.15 5.72
C PRO A 102 38.86 -11.68 4.41
N PHE A 103 37.54 -11.54 4.44
CA PHE A 103 36.76 -10.87 3.41
C PHE A 103 36.64 -9.37 3.71
N GLY A 104 36.92 -8.54 2.72
CA GLY A 104 36.68 -7.09 2.78
C GLY A 104 35.31 -6.67 2.23
N LEU A 105 34.68 -7.56 1.43
CA LEU A 105 33.39 -7.36 0.81
C LEU A 105 32.60 -8.67 0.79
N VAL A 106 31.31 -8.58 1.12
CA VAL A 106 30.33 -9.68 1.00
C VAL A 106 29.17 -9.18 0.15
N VAL A 107 28.92 -9.85 -0.98
CA VAL A 107 27.80 -9.54 -1.90
C VAL A 107 26.87 -10.73 -1.91
N VAL A 108 25.70 -10.58 -1.31
CA VAL A 108 24.72 -11.66 -1.13
C VAL A 108 23.33 -11.11 -1.26
N ASN A 109 22.52 -11.61 -2.18
CA ASN A 109 21.07 -11.46 -2.14
C ASN A 109 20.42 -12.83 -1.91
N LEU A 110 19.19 -12.80 -1.38
CA LEU A 110 18.50 -13.98 -0.90
C LEU A 110 17.63 -14.62 -1.99
N TYR A 111 17.19 -15.83 -1.75
CA TYR A 111 16.23 -16.51 -2.61
C TYR A 111 14.90 -15.76 -2.66
N PRO A 112 14.16 -15.83 -3.79
CA PRO A 112 12.96 -15.02 -4.03
C PRO A 112 11.72 -15.61 -3.36
N PHE A 113 11.70 -15.67 -2.04
CA PHE A 113 10.62 -16.29 -1.27
C PHE A 113 9.24 -15.66 -1.55
N ARG A 114 9.17 -14.32 -1.56
CA ARG A 114 7.91 -13.59 -1.80
C ARG A 114 7.37 -13.88 -3.20
N GLU A 115 8.21 -13.86 -4.20
CA GLU A 115 7.87 -14.11 -5.60
C GLU A 115 7.42 -15.57 -5.78
N THR A 116 8.06 -16.51 -5.09
CA THR A 116 7.68 -17.92 -5.12
C THR A 116 6.28 -18.12 -4.51
N VAL A 117 6.02 -17.54 -3.35
CA VAL A 117 4.68 -17.56 -2.74
C VAL A 117 3.64 -16.92 -3.67
N ALA A 118 3.94 -15.75 -4.22
CA ALA A 118 3.04 -15.01 -5.12
C ALA A 118 2.74 -15.76 -6.43
N SER A 119 3.66 -16.63 -6.89
CA SER A 119 3.44 -17.45 -8.09
C SER A 119 2.45 -18.59 -7.88
N GLY A 120 1.99 -18.84 -6.65
CA GLY A 120 1.12 -19.95 -6.31
C GLY A 120 1.84 -21.31 -6.26
N ALA A 121 3.15 -21.31 -6.01
CA ALA A 121 3.94 -22.51 -5.82
C ALA A 121 3.41 -23.36 -4.65
N SER A 122 3.69 -24.67 -4.69
CA SER A 122 3.31 -25.58 -3.60
C SER A 122 3.99 -25.21 -2.28
N PRO A 123 3.42 -25.61 -1.13
CA PRO A 123 4.03 -25.35 0.17
C PRO A 123 5.48 -25.88 0.27
N ASP A 124 5.75 -27.07 -0.28
CA ASP A 124 7.08 -27.65 -0.27
C ASP A 124 8.08 -26.83 -1.12
N GLU A 125 7.66 -26.35 -2.28
CA GLU A 125 8.48 -25.43 -3.10
C GLU A 125 8.75 -24.11 -2.39
N CYS A 126 7.77 -23.56 -1.67
CA CYS A 126 7.97 -22.36 -0.86
C CYS A 126 8.98 -22.61 0.28
N VAL A 127 8.88 -23.75 0.97
CA VAL A 127 9.83 -24.12 2.04
C VAL A 127 11.25 -24.26 1.49
N GLU A 128 11.44 -24.84 0.30
CA GLU A 128 12.77 -24.95 -0.34
C GLU A 128 13.38 -23.58 -0.71
N GLN A 129 12.57 -22.52 -0.83
CA GLN A 129 13.07 -21.15 -1.05
C GLN A 129 13.41 -20.41 0.26
N ILE A 130 13.33 -21.07 1.42
CA ILE A 130 13.80 -20.47 2.67
C ILE A 130 15.32 -20.56 2.73
N ASP A 131 15.96 -19.43 2.47
CA ASP A 131 17.43 -19.32 2.45
C ASP A 131 18.00 -19.31 3.87
N ILE A 132 18.92 -20.23 4.17
CA ILE A 132 19.60 -20.34 5.46
C ILE A 132 21.00 -19.70 5.39
N GLY A 133 21.76 -20.05 4.37
CA GLY A 133 23.16 -19.61 4.22
C GLY A 133 23.30 -18.14 3.89
N GLY A 134 22.43 -17.61 3.03
CA GLY A 134 22.43 -16.21 2.64
C GLY A 134 22.23 -15.26 3.82
N PRO A 135 21.13 -15.35 4.58
CA PRO A 135 20.92 -14.54 5.78
C PRO A 135 22.05 -14.64 6.81
N SER A 136 22.62 -15.82 6.97
CA SER A 136 23.75 -16.04 7.89
C SER A 136 24.97 -15.20 7.50
N MET A 137 25.36 -15.23 6.22
CA MET A 137 26.49 -14.43 5.71
C MET A 137 26.20 -12.93 5.77
N VAL A 138 25.00 -12.51 5.37
CA VAL A 138 24.57 -11.10 5.38
C VAL A 138 24.62 -10.53 6.79
N ARG A 139 24.05 -11.23 7.77
CA ARG A 139 24.03 -10.82 9.18
C ARG A 139 25.43 -10.78 9.79
N ALA A 140 26.28 -11.78 9.47
CA ALA A 140 27.66 -11.82 9.94
C ALA A 140 28.47 -10.61 9.41
N ALA A 141 28.38 -10.32 8.12
CA ALA A 141 29.07 -9.19 7.51
C ALA A 141 28.53 -7.83 8.02
N ALA A 142 27.21 -7.68 8.14
CA ALA A 142 26.59 -6.49 8.70
C ALA A 142 27.01 -6.22 10.15
N LYS A 143 27.04 -7.26 11.00
CA LYS A 143 27.56 -7.15 12.35
C LYS A 143 29.01 -6.67 12.36
N ASN A 144 29.84 -7.22 11.48
CA ASN A 144 31.26 -6.88 11.37
C ASN A 144 31.55 -5.72 10.41
N HIS A 145 30.60 -4.80 10.22
CA HIS A 145 30.80 -3.60 9.36
C HIS A 145 32.02 -2.74 9.71
N PRO A 146 32.61 -2.77 10.91
CA PRO A 146 33.89 -2.12 11.14
C PRO A 146 35.03 -2.65 10.27
N SER A 147 34.92 -3.90 9.79
CA SER A 147 35.95 -4.58 8.99
C SER A 147 35.50 -4.95 7.57
N VAL A 148 34.20 -5.16 7.34
CA VAL A 148 33.63 -5.71 6.10
C VAL A 148 32.55 -4.78 5.54
N ALA A 149 32.51 -4.61 4.22
CA ALA A 149 31.36 -4.05 3.53
C ALA A 149 30.41 -5.18 3.12
N VAL A 150 29.09 -4.96 3.23
CA VAL A 150 28.05 -5.93 2.83
C VAL A 150 27.09 -5.27 1.83
N VAL A 151 26.76 -5.97 0.75
CA VAL A 151 25.89 -5.48 -0.31
C VAL A 151 24.85 -6.54 -0.64
N THR A 152 23.58 -6.15 -0.58
CA THR A 152 22.44 -7.07 -0.79
C THR A 152 21.63 -6.74 -2.05
N SER A 153 21.94 -5.63 -2.74
CA SER A 153 21.20 -5.18 -3.93
C SER A 153 22.10 -4.94 -5.12
N PRO A 154 21.74 -5.44 -6.33
CA PRO A 154 22.43 -5.11 -7.58
C PRO A 154 22.52 -3.61 -7.87
N ALA A 155 21.56 -2.82 -7.39
CA ALA A 155 21.55 -1.36 -7.55
C ALA A 155 22.78 -0.66 -6.90
N ARG A 156 23.49 -1.34 -6.00
CA ARG A 156 24.70 -0.83 -5.34
C ARG A 156 26.00 -1.19 -6.08
N TYR A 157 25.98 -2.02 -7.13
CA TYR A 157 27.20 -2.50 -7.79
C TYR A 157 28.07 -1.39 -8.37
N GLY A 158 27.45 -0.35 -8.93
CA GLY A 158 28.19 0.83 -9.39
C GLY A 158 28.93 1.55 -8.25
N GLU A 159 28.30 1.71 -7.10
CA GLU A 159 28.91 2.27 -5.88
C GLU A 159 30.07 1.39 -5.37
N VAL A 160 29.90 0.07 -5.40
CA VAL A 160 30.94 -0.88 -5.02
C VAL A 160 32.19 -0.71 -5.87
N LEU A 161 32.03 -0.69 -7.18
CA LEU A 161 33.15 -0.53 -8.11
C LEU A 161 33.85 0.82 -7.95
N ALA A 162 33.09 1.88 -7.74
CA ALA A 162 33.66 3.22 -7.47
C ALA A 162 34.46 3.21 -6.15
N ALA A 163 33.91 2.67 -5.08
CA ALA A 163 34.57 2.60 -3.78
C ALA A 163 35.86 1.77 -3.84
N VAL A 164 35.83 0.61 -4.50
CA VAL A 164 37.02 -0.26 -4.62
C VAL A 164 38.15 0.44 -5.38
N ARG A 165 37.84 1.14 -6.48
CA ARG A 165 38.83 1.93 -7.26
C ARG A 165 39.38 3.10 -6.46
N ASP A 166 38.62 3.67 -5.55
CA ASP A 166 39.00 4.80 -4.68
C ASP A 166 39.61 4.34 -3.32
N GLY A 167 40.15 3.15 -3.28
CA GLY A 167 40.88 2.62 -2.12
C GLY A 167 40.02 1.96 -1.06
N GLY A 168 38.75 1.66 -1.34
CA GLY A 168 37.84 0.90 -0.47
C GLY A 168 36.74 1.74 0.18
N PHE A 169 36.05 1.15 1.13
CA PHE A 169 34.90 1.74 1.81
C PHE A 169 35.30 2.48 3.09
N ASP A 170 34.79 3.68 3.28
CA ASP A 170 34.86 4.38 4.57
C ASP A 170 33.88 3.76 5.60
N LEU A 171 34.02 4.14 6.86
CA LEU A 171 33.17 3.60 7.93
C LEU A 171 31.71 4.02 7.80
N ALA A 172 31.43 5.24 7.31
CA ALA A 172 30.08 5.75 7.16
C ALA A 172 29.32 4.92 6.11
N THR A 173 29.95 4.67 4.98
CA THR A 173 29.42 3.80 3.92
C THR A 173 29.19 2.37 4.41
N ARG A 174 30.15 1.77 5.13
CA ARG A 174 29.96 0.43 5.68
C ARG A 174 28.81 0.35 6.69
N LYS A 175 28.63 1.38 7.54
CA LYS A 175 27.47 1.46 8.46
C LYS A 175 26.14 1.52 7.72
N ARG A 176 26.06 2.33 6.65
CA ARG A 176 24.86 2.45 5.83
C ARG A 176 24.51 1.12 5.14
N LEU A 177 25.49 0.50 4.50
CA LEU A 177 25.33 -0.81 3.86
C LEU A 177 24.92 -1.90 4.86
N ALA A 178 25.48 -1.88 6.08
CA ALA A 178 25.08 -2.80 7.14
C ALA A 178 23.62 -2.58 7.60
N ALA A 179 23.16 -1.33 7.66
CA ALA A 179 21.76 -1.03 7.95
C ALA A 179 20.84 -1.58 6.84
N GLU A 180 21.18 -1.37 5.58
CA GLU A 180 20.45 -1.92 4.43
C GLU A 180 20.41 -3.47 4.47
N ALA A 181 21.52 -4.10 4.85
CA ALA A 181 21.61 -5.55 4.98
C ALA A 181 20.72 -6.11 6.10
N PHE A 182 20.64 -5.44 7.25
CA PHE A 182 19.72 -5.83 8.31
C PHE A 182 18.25 -5.61 7.92
N GLN A 183 17.95 -4.53 7.20
CA GLN A 183 16.60 -4.30 6.65
C GLN A 183 16.21 -5.43 5.68
N HIS A 184 17.12 -5.84 4.80
CA HIS A 184 16.92 -6.92 3.84
C HIS A 184 16.58 -8.25 4.53
N THR A 185 17.37 -8.65 5.54
CA THR A 185 17.10 -9.88 6.29
C THR A 185 15.85 -9.80 7.14
N ALA A 186 15.56 -8.64 7.74
CA ALA A 186 14.34 -8.45 8.52
C ALA A 186 13.09 -8.55 7.64
N ALA A 187 13.09 -7.92 6.45
CA ALA A 187 11.99 -8.01 5.50
C ALA A 187 11.78 -9.43 4.98
N TYR A 188 12.87 -10.17 4.79
CA TYR A 188 12.85 -11.57 4.42
C TYR A 188 12.19 -12.44 5.51
N ASP A 189 12.64 -12.32 6.76
CA ASP A 189 12.10 -13.09 7.87
C ASP A 189 10.62 -12.76 8.15
N VAL A 190 10.22 -11.48 8.01
CA VAL A 190 8.82 -11.08 8.12
C VAL A 190 7.98 -11.74 7.03
N ALA A 191 8.48 -11.83 5.80
CA ALA A 191 7.75 -12.50 4.71
C ALA A 191 7.55 -14.00 4.99
N VAL A 192 8.61 -14.68 5.46
CA VAL A 192 8.55 -16.10 5.84
C VAL A 192 7.57 -16.30 7.02
N ALA A 193 7.71 -15.52 8.09
CA ALA A 193 6.86 -15.63 9.27
C ALA A 193 5.38 -15.35 8.95
N SER A 194 5.10 -14.36 8.11
CA SER A 194 3.74 -14.03 7.69
C SER A 194 3.10 -15.14 6.85
N TRP A 195 3.87 -15.76 5.95
CA TRP A 195 3.40 -16.89 5.17
C TRP A 195 3.11 -18.12 6.05
N PHE A 196 4.01 -18.42 7.00
CA PHE A 196 3.78 -19.50 7.97
C PHE A 196 2.49 -19.27 8.77
N ALA A 197 2.36 -18.10 9.38
CA ALA A 197 1.22 -17.80 10.25
C ALA A 197 -0.12 -17.66 9.51
N GLY A 198 -0.09 -17.16 8.26
CA GLY A 198 -1.33 -16.91 7.51
C GLY A 198 -1.78 -18.03 6.59
N SER A 199 -0.85 -18.90 6.14
CA SER A 199 -1.15 -19.86 5.08
C SER A 199 -0.67 -21.28 5.35
N TYR A 200 0.55 -21.46 5.89
CA TYR A 200 1.15 -22.76 6.04
C TYR A 200 0.79 -23.47 7.35
N ALA A 201 0.77 -22.73 8.45
CA ALA A 201 0.44 -23.23 9.78
C ALA A 201 -0.34 -22.18 10.60
N PRO A 202 -1.57 -21.81 10.17
CA PRO A 202 -2.39 -20.87 10.92
C PRO A 202 -2.69 -21.41 12.32
N ALA A 203 -2.70 -20.52 13.33
CA ALA A 203 -2.88 -20.92 14.72
C ALA A 203 -4.32 -21.38 15.03
N ASP A 204 -5.30 -20.77 14.36
CA ASP A 204 -6.72 -21.08 14.49
C ASP A 204 -7.50 -20.68 13.24
N ASP A 205 -8.83 -20.79 13.29
CA ASP A 205 -9.76 -20.46 12.21
C ASP A 205 -10.21 -18.98 12.23
N SER A 206 -9.61 -18.12 13.06
CA SER A 206 -10.00 -16.69 13.16
C SER A 206 -9.64 -15.89 11.91
N GLY A 207 -8.69 -16.37 11.12
CA GLY A 207 -8.13 -15.64 9.98
C GLY A 207 -7.11 -14.57 10.36
N PHE A 208 -6.78 -14.42 11.66
CA PHE A 208 -5.77 -13.49 12.16
C PHE A 208 -4.56 -14.22 12.71
N PRO A 209 -3.32 -13.86 12.30
CA PRO A 209 -2.13 -14.55 12.76
C PRO A 209 -1.76 -14.15 14.21
N ASP A 210 -1.16 -15.07 14.96
CA ASP A 210 -0.60 -14.80 16.30
C ASP A 210 0.54 -13.76 16.26
N PHE A 211 1.25 -13.70 15.14
CA PHE A 211 2.31 -12.74 14.88
C PHE A 211 1.97 -11.90 13.65
N LEU A 212 1.80 -10.59 13.84
CA LEU A 212 1.61 -9.64 12.76
C LEU A 212 2.93 -8.94 12.44
N GLY A 213 3.49 -9.19 11.26
CA GLY A 213 4.65 -8.51 10.73
C GLY A 213 4.34 -7.84 9.40
N ALA A 214 4.78 -6.60 9.24
CA ALA A 214 4.72 -5.88 7.98
C ALA A 214 5.99 -5.05 7.79
N THR A 215 6.42 -4.88 6.55
CA THR A 215 7.59 -4.08 6.21
C THR A 215 7.23 -3.03 5.16
N TRP A 216 7.69 -1.81 5.38
CA TRP A 216 7.54 -0.70 4.45
C TRP A 216 8.87 0.01 4.28
N GLU A 217 9.17 0.41 3.06
CA GLU A 217 10.33 1.24 2.74
C GLU A 217 9.90 2.70 2.56
N ARG A 218 10.73 3.62 3.05
CA ARG A 218 10.45 5.05 2.90
C ARG A 218 10.58 5.48 1.44
N ALA A 219 9.43 5.74 0.80
CA ALA A 219 9.38 6.26 -0.55
C ALA A 219 9.80 7.74 -0.59
N HIS A 220 9.17 8.57 0.26
CA HIS A 220 9.41 10.02 0.29
C HIS A 220 9.35 10.59 1.69
N THR A 221 10.18 11.60 1.98
CA THR A 221 9.97 12.50 3.11
C THR A 221 9.00 13.58 2.67
N LEU A 222 7.89 13.74 3.39
CA LEU A 222 6.88 14.74 3.10
C LEU A 222 7.27 16.08 3.73
N ARG A 223 6.72 17.16 3.20
CA ARG A 223 6.98 18.49 3.70
C ARG A 223 6.59 18.64 5.18
N TYR A 224 5.46 18.08 5.58
CA TYR A 224 4.93 17.94 6.93
C TYR A 224 3.75 16.95 6.94
N GLY A 225 3.24 16.60 8.12
CA GLY A 225 2.08 15.75 8.31
C GLY A 225 0.76 16.48 8.13
N GLU A 226 -0.26 16.18 8.93
CA GLU A 226 -1.52 16.93 8.92
C GLU A 226 -1.28 18.41 9.22
N ASN A 227 -0.34 18.70 10.10
CA ASN A 227 -0.02 20.06 10.53
C ASN A 227 1.46 20.38 10.25
N PRO A 228 1.79 21.69 10.02
CA PRO A 228 3.13 22.11 9.62
C PRO A 228 4.25 21.77 10.60
N HIS A 229 3.95 21.57 11.89
CA HIS A 229 4.95 21.21 12.92
C HIS A 229 5.22 19.70 13.02
N GLN A 230 4.48 18.87 12.30
CA GLN A 230 4.60 17.41 12.36
C GLN A 230 5.49 16.90 11.20
N PRO A 231 6.68 16.35 11.50
CA PRO A 231 7.45 15.63 10.46
C PRO A 231 6.66 14.42 9.93
N ALA A 232 6.75 14.17 8.63
CA ALA A 232 6.06 13.04 8.01
C ALA A 232 6.84 12.44 6.86
N ALA A 233 6.53 11.20 6.54
CA ALA A 233 7.07 10.49 5.39
C ALA A 233 6.04 9.51 4.83
N LEU A 234 6.12 9.22 3.54
CA LEU A 234 5.41 8.15 2.89
C LEU A 234 6.28 6.89 2.89
N TYR A 235 5.66 5.79 3.20
CA TYR A 235 6.26 4.47 3.09
C TYR A 235 5.45 3.61 2.13
N ALA A 236 6.13 2.76 1.35
CA ALA A 236 5.54 1.81 0.42
C ALA A 236 5.90 0.38 0.84
N ASP A 237 5.07 -0.58 0.51
CA ASP A 237 5.29 -2.00 0.82
C ASP A 237 6.13 -2.74 -0.23
N GLY A 238 6.47 -2.07 -1.34
CA GLY A 238 7.30 -2.60 -2.41
C GLY A 238 6.60 -3.64 -3.29
N THR A 239 5.27 -3.68 -3.27
CA THR A 239 4.51 -4.61 -4.14
C THR A 239 4.36 -4.13 -5.57
N GLY A 240 4.75 -2.90 -5.87
CA GLY A 240 4.66 -2.28 -7.19
C GLY A 240 3.26 -1.77 -7.55
N GLY A 241 2.37 -1.65 -6.56
CA GLY A 241 0.99 -1.22 -6.77
C GLY A 241 0.48 -0.23 -5.72
N GLY A 242 -0.78 0.13 -5.85
CA GLY A 242 -1.47 0.98 -4.89
C GLY A 242 -1.10 2.47 -4.96
N LEU A 243 -1.69 3.24 -4.04
CA LEU A 243 -1.53 4.70 -4.03
C LEU A 243 -0.12 5.16 -3.62
N ALA A 244 0.54 4.41 -2.73
CA ALA A 244 1.88 4.78 -2.26
C ALA A 244 2.95 4.73 -3.36
N GLU A 245 2.71 3.95 -4.41
CA GLU A 245 3.60 3.78 -5.57
C GLU A 245 2.98 4.35 -6.86
N ALA A 246 1.91 5.14 -6.75
CA ALA A 246 1.27 5.80 -7.88
C ALA A 246 2.22 6.76 -8.59
N GLU A 247 2.20 6.75 -9.92
CA GLU A 247 3.02 7.64 -10.73
C GLU A 247 2.43 9.06 -10.73
N GLN A 248 3.21 10.03 -10.28
CA GLN A 248 2.84 11.43 -10.37
C GLN A 248 3.28 12.01 -11.72
N LEU A 249 2.31 12.29 -12.60
CA LEU A 249 2.54 12.78 -13.96
C LEU A 249 2.74 14.29 -14.01
N HIS A 250 2.18 15.04 -13.05
CA HIS A 250 2.25 16.50 -13.03
C HIS A 250 2.02 17.08 -11.62
N GLY A 251 2.48 18.32 -11.43
CA GLY A 251 2.15 19.18 -10.30
C GLY A 251 3.19 19.18 -9.20
N LYS A 252 2.81 19.79 -8.06
CA LYS A 252 3.64 19.85 -6.86
C LYS A 252 3.68 18.49 -6.16
N GLU A 253 4.65 18.30 -5.27
CA GLU A 253 4.70 17.14 -4.39
C GLU A 253 3.39 16.93 -3.62
N MET A 254 3.02 15.68 -3.44
CA MET A 254 1.89 15.29 -2.62
C MET A 254 2.14 15.63 -1.15
N SER A 255 1.14 16.15 -0.45
CA SER A 255 1.16 16.32 1.00
C SER A 255 0.55 15.11 1.71
N TYR A 256 0.76 15.01 3.02
CA TYR A 256 0.11 14.01 3.87
C TYR A 256 -1.43 14.00 3.67
N ASN A 257 -2.06 15.19 3.74
CA ASN A 257 -3.50 15.33 3.55
C ASN A 257 -3.94 14.98 2.12
N ASN A 258 -3.11 15.25 1.11
CA ASN A 258 -3.41 14.81 -0.26
C ASN A 258 -3.47 13.28 -0.35
N TYR A 259 -2.53 12.54 0.26
CA TYR A 259 -2.58 11.08 0.29
C TYR A 259 -3.82 10.55 1.00
N THR A 260 -4.16 11.11 2.17
CA THR A 260 -5.35 10.72 2.94
C THR A 260 -6.65 10.91 2.14
N ASP A 261 -6.81 12.10 1.53
CA ASP A 261 -8.00 12.40 0.73
C ASP A 261 -8.04 11.59 -0.58
N THR A 262 -6.87 11.33 -1.19
CA THR A 262 -6.79 10.51 -2.40
C THR A 262 -7.14 9.04 -2.13
N ASP A 263 -6.72 8.48 -1.00
CA ASP A 263 -7.10 7.13 -0.60
C ASP A 263 -8.62 7.02 -0.40
N ALA A 264 -9.21 7.95 0.36
CA ALA A 264 -10.66 8.02 0.55
C ALA A 264 -11.41 8.17 -0.78
N ALA A 265 -10.92 9.01 -1.69
CA ALA A 265 -11.52 9.22 -3.01
C ALA A 265 -11.48 7.96 -3.88
N ARG A 266 -10.35 7.26 -3.88
CA ARG A 266 -10.21 5.99 -4.61
C ARG A 266 -11.15 4.91 -4.06
N ARG A 267 -11.21 4.75 -2.74
CA ARG A 267 -12.16 3.82 -2.11
C ARG A 267 -13.59 4.11 -2.55
N ALA A 268 -14.02 5.37 -2.51
CA ALA A 268 -15.36 5.77 -2.92
C ALA A 268 -15.64 5.52 -4.42
N ALA A 269 -14.71 5.84 -5.31
CA ALA A 269 -14.91 5.68 -6.75
C ALA A 269 -14.94 4.22 -7.19
N TYR A 270 -14.13 3.36 -6.56
CA TYR A 270 -14.01 1.95 -6.92
C TYR A 270 -15.05 1.04 -6.27
N ASP A 271 -15.94 1.57 -5.41
CA ASP A 271 -17.13 0.86 -4.95
C ASP A 271 -18.18 0.67 -6.05
N HIS A 272 -18.08 1.45 -7.12
CA HIS A 272 -19.01 1.42 -8.24
C HIS A 272 -18.42 0.71 -9.45
N THR A 273 -19.27 -0.05 -10.16
CA THR A 273 -18.89 -0.76 -11.38
C THR A 273 -19.04 0.07 -12.64
N GLU A 274 -19.94 1.07 -12.63
CA GLU A 274 -20.14 2.04 -13.70
C GLU A 274 -19.02 3.10 -13.72
N PRO A 275 -18.87 3.91 -14.79
CA PRO A 275 -17.99 5.07 -14.75
C PRO A 275 -18.35 5.97 -13.58
N CYS A 276 -17.44 6.09 -12.60
CA CYS A 276 -17.68 6.79 -11.34
C CYS A 276 -16.62 7.85 -11.08
N VAL A 277 -17.07 8.97 -10.54
CA VAL A 277 -16.23 10.04 -10.02
C VAL A 277 -16.59 10.33 -8.57
N ALA A 278 -15.59 10.35 -7.70
CA ALA A 278 -15.70 10.78 -6.32
C ALA A 278 -14.86 12.04 -6.08
N ILE A 279 -15.45 13.06 -5.51
CA ILE A 279 -14.80 14.32 -5.11
C ILE A 279 -14.78 14.35 -3.58
N ILE A 280 -13.60 14.30 -3.00
CA ILE A 280 -13.39 14.17 -1.57
C ILE A 280 -12.66 15.40 -1.02
N LYS A 281 -13.01 15.80 0.17
CA LYS A 281 -12.28 16.80 0.95
C LYS A 281 -12.39 16.46 2.43
N HIS A 282 -11.24 16.46 3.14
CA HIS A 282 -11.16 16.04 4.54
C HIS A 282 -11.74 14.64 4.78
N ALA A 283 -11.37 13.71 3.88
CA ALA A 283 -11.79 12.32 3.87
C ALA A 283 -13.32 12.09 3.82
N ASN A 284 -14.10 13.09 3.39
CA ASN A 284 -15.55 12.99 3.19
C ASN A 284 -15.97 13.40 1.78
N PRO A 285 -17.03 12.82 1.24
CA PRO A 285 -17.53 13.20 -0.08
C PRO A 285 -18.11 14.61 -0.13
N CYS A 286 -17.60 15.44 -1.06
CA CYS A 286 -18.31 16.59 -1.58
C CYS A 286 -19.37 16.13 -2.60
N GLY A 287 -19.10 15.06 -3.32
CA GLY A 287 -20.02 14.40 -4.21
C GLY A 287 -19.45 13.12 -4.80
N ILE A 288 -20.34 12.16 -5.03
CA ILE A 288 -20.07 10.89 -5.73
C ILE A 288 -21.14 10.73 -6.78
N ALA A 289 -20.77 10.36 -8.00
CA ALA A 289 -21.73 10.09 -9.05
C ALA A 289 -21.24 9.04 -10.05
N VAL A 290 -22.20 8.33 -10.62
CA VAL A 290 -22.01 7.49 -11.80
C VAL A 290 -22.64 8.15 -13.02
N GLY A 291 -22.16 7.82 -14.20
CA GLY A 291 -22.66 8.35 -15.46
C GLY A 291 -22.44 7.38 -16.61
N ALA A 292 -22.98 7.73 -17.78
CA ALA A 292 -22.69 6.99 -19.00
C ALA A 292 -21.20 7.03 -19.37
N ASP A 293 -20.55 8.13 -18.98
CA ASP A 293 -19.11 8.36 -19.08
C ASP A 293 -18.57 9.15 -17.87
N VAL A 294 -17.26 9.29 -17.79
CA VAL A 294 -16.60 9.98 -16.68
C VAL A 294 -16.85 11.50 -16.67
N ALA A 295 -17.14 12.11 -17.81
CA ALA A 295 -17.43 13.53 -17.90
C ALA A 295 -18.82 13.84 -17.33
N GLU A 296 -19.81 13.00 -17.61
CA GLU A 296 -21.15 13.07 -16.99
C GLU A 296 -21.04 12.83 -15.48
N ALA A 297 -20.35 11.77 -15.07
CA ALA A 297 -20.14 11.46 -13.66
C ALA A 297 -19.48 12.63 -12.91
N HIS A 298 -18.48 13.28 -13.50
CA HIS A 298 -17.83 14.45 -12.90
C HIS A 298 -18.79 15.63 -12.73
N ARG A 299 -19.57 15.97 -13.76
CA ARG A 299 -20.56 17.08 -13.66
C ARG A 299 -21.56 16.84 -12.53
N LYS A 300 -22.09 15.61 -12.44
CA LYS A 300 -23.04 15.22 -11.39
C LYS A 300 -22.41 15.24 -10.00
N ALA A 301 -21.23 14.67 -9.83
CA ALA A 301 -20.51 14.67 -8.56
C ALA A 301 -20.21 16.08 -8.08
N HIS A 302 -19.73 16.95 -8.97
CA HIS A 302 -19.44 18.34 -8.66
C HIS A 302 -20.71 19.13 -8.29
N ALA A 303 -21.84 18.85 -8.93
CA ALA A 303 -23.12 19.54 -8.66
C ALA A 303 -23.70 19.24 -7.27
N CYS A 304 -23.22 18.19 -6.58
CA CYS A 304 -23.66 17.87 -5.22
C CYS A 304 -23.35 19.01 -4.24
N ASP A 305 -22.08 19.43 -4.18
CA ASP A 305 -21.62 20.56 -3.35
C ASP A 305 -20.46 21.30 -4.06
N PRO A 306 -20.75 22.20 -5.01
CA PRO A 306 -19.71 22.91 -5.76
C PRO A 306 -18.80 23.78 -4.88
N LEU A 307 -19.35 24.28 -3.77
CA LEU A 307 -18.60 25.12 -2.83
C LEU A 307 -17.50 24.31 -2.12
N SER A 308 -17.84 23.13 -1.61
CA SER A 308 -16.88 22.25 -0.93
C SER A 308 -15.93 21.57 -1.91
N ALA A 309 -16.38 21.28 -3.14
CA ALA A 309 -15.55 20.67 -4.18
C ALA A 309 -14.34 21.52 -4.60
N PHE A 310 -14.42 22.83 -4.39
CA PHE A 310 -13.28 23.73 -4.61
C PHE A 310 -12.11 23.38 -3.70
N GLY A 311 -10.97 23.01 -4.30
CA GLY A 311 -9.79 22.52 -3.61
C GLY A 311 -9.91 21.05 -3.13
N GLY A 312 -10.84 20.29 -3.68
CA GLY A 312 -11.02 18.87 -3.41
C GLY A 312 -10.04 17.96 -4.17
N VAL A 313 -10.12 16.69 -3.85
CA VAL A 313 -9.40 15.60 -4.50
C VAL A 313 -10.39 14.77 -5.31
N ILE A 314 -10.05 14.47 -6.56
CA ILE A 314 -10.89 13.72 -7.49
C ILE A 314 -10.29 12.34 -7.74
N ALA A 315 -11.08 11.29 -7.57
CA ALA A 315 -10.75 9.95 -8.04
C ALA A 315 -11.75 9.48 -9.10
N VAL A 316 -11.24 8.75 -10.08
CA VAL A 316 -11.99 8.20 -11.21
C VAL A 316 -11.65 6.72 -11.35
N ASN A 317 -12.66 5.85 -11.52
CA ASN A 317 -12.44 4.41 -11.70
C ASN A 317 -12.24 3.98 -13.16
N ARG A 318 -12.13 4.92 -14.09
CA ARG A 318 -11.87 4.73 -15.53
C ARG A 318 -10.84 5.77 -16.00
N PRO A 319 -10.25 5.60 -17.19
CA PRO A 319 -9.41 6.65 -17.78
C PRO A 319 -10.16 7.97 -17.89
N VAL A 320 -9.48 9.07 -17.56
CA VAL A 320 -10.03 10.42 -17.66
C VAL A 320 -10.12 10.83 -19.13
N SER A 321 -11.32 11.15 -19.59
CA SER A 321 -11.53 11.68 -20.93
C SER A 321 -11.06 13.13 -21.05
N ARG A 322 -10.81 13.57 -22.30
CA ARG A 322 -10.47 14.98 -22.57
C ARG A 322 -11.56 15.92 -22.08
N GLU A 323 -12.84 15.60 -22.31
CA GLU A 323 -13.97 16.42 -21.86
C GLU A 323 -13.98 16.58 -20.35
N MET A 324 -13.82 15.48 -19.60
CA MET A 324 -13.71 15.56 -18.14
C MET A 324 -12.52 16.42 -17.71
N ALA A 325 -11.37 16.23 -18.34
CA ALA A 325 -10.15 16.99 -18.02
C ALA A 325 -10.34 18.50 -18.22
N GLU A 326 -11.04 18.91 -19.27
CA GLU A 326 -11.41 20.30 -19.53
C GLU A 326 -12.31 20.86 -18.43
N GLN A 327 -13.32 20.11 -17.97
CA GLN A 327 -14.17 20.49 -16.83
C GLN A 327 -13.37 20.68 -15.54
N VAL A 328 -12.49 19.72 -15.22
CA VAL A 328 -11.61 19.78 -14.02
C VAL A 328 -10.67 20.99 -14.11
N ALA A 329 -10.18 21.32 -15.30
CA ALA A 329 -9.29 22.46 -15.50
C ALA A 329 -9.94 23.84 -15.23
N GLU A 330 -11.26 23.93 -15.22
CA GLU A 330 -11.98 25.19 -14.88
C GLU A 330 -12.04 25.45 -13.38
N ILE A 331 -11.89 24.39 -12.55
CA ILE A 331 -12.07 24.43 -11.10
C ILE A 331 -10.71 24.27 -10.41
N PHE A 332 -10.52 24.89 -9.24
CA PHE A 332 -9.35 24.61 -8.42
C PHE A 332 -9.48 23.21 -7.82
N THR A 333 -8.60 22.31 -8.25
CA THR A 333 -8.51 20.92 -7.81
C THR A 333 -7.09 20.66 -7.28
N GLU A 334 -6.98 20.04 -6.11
CA GLU A 334 -5.68 19.72 -5.50
C GLU A 334 -5.05 18.51 -6.16
N VAL A 335 -5.82 17.42 -6.33
CA VAL A 335 -5.35 16.14 -6.88
C VAL A 335 -6.43 15.55 -7.79
N ILE A 336 -6.00 14.94 -8.89
CA ILE A 336 -6.80 13.99 -9.66
C ILE A 336 -6.04 12.68 -9.80
N VAL A 337 -6.70 11.56 -9.51
CA VAL A 337 -6.15 10.21 -9.65
C VAL A 337 -7.07 9.35 -10.50
N ALA A 338 -6.48 8.60 -11.43
CA ALA A 338 -7.20 7.71 -12.33
C ALA A 338 -6.30 6.54 -12.77
N PRO A 339 -6.87 5.45 -13.32
CA PRO A 339 -6.08 4.36 -13.89
C PRO A 339 -5.32 4.77 -15.16
N GLY A 340 -5.77 5.83 -15.84
CA GLY A 340 -5.15 6.35 -17.05
C GLY A 340 -5.77 7.67 -17.49
N TYR A 341 -5.26 8.21 -18.59
CA TYR A 341 -5.69 9.48 -19.19
C TYR A 341 -5.75 9.31 -20.70
N GLU A 342 -6.86 9.66 -21.31
CA GLU A 342 -7.03 9.62 -22.76
C GLU A 342 -6.22 10.73 -23.46
N GLU A 343 -6.12 10.64 -24.78
CA GLU A 343 -5.41 11.62 -25.60
C GLU A 343 -5.99 13.04 -25.37
N GLY A 344 -5.12 14.02 -25.12
CA GLY A 344 -5.47 15.40 -24.83
C GLY A 344 -5.94 15.67 -23.40
N ALA A 345 -6.22 14.67 -22.57
CA ALA A 345 -6.64 14.87 -21.19
C ALA A 345 -5.51 15.48 -20.33
N LEU A 346 -4.29 14.95 -20.43
CA LEU A 346 -3.13 15.49 -19.72
C LEU A 346 -2.83 16.93 -20.15
N GLU A 347 -2.93 17.23 -21.43
CA GLU A 347 -2.72 18.59 -21.96
C GLU A 347 -3.71 19.60 -21.35
N ALA A 348 -4.97 19.20 -21.16
CA ALA A 348 -5.97 20.04 -20.53
C ALA A 348 -5.66 20.28 -19.05
N LEU A 349 -5.34 19.24 -18.28
CA LEU A 349 -5.06 19.31 -16.85
C LEU A 349 -3.78 20.09 -16.55
N THR A 350 -2.71 19.87 -17.32
CA THR A 350 -1.38 20.47 -17.07
C THR A 350 -1.30 21.96 -17.36
N LYS A 351 -2.32 22.55 -17.96
CA LYS A 351 -2.48 24.02 -18.01
C LYS A 351 -2.53 24.63 -16.61
N LYS A 352 -2.99 23.88 -15.62
CA LYS A 352 -2.99 24.30 -14.20
C LYS A 352 -1.70 23.83 -13.54
N LYS A 353 -0.75 24.71 -13.32
CA LYS A 353 0.59 24.42 -12.80
C LYS A 353 0.60 23.62 -11.48
N ASN A 354 -0.40 23.77 -10.64
CA ASN A 354 -0.38 23.25 -9.27
C ASN A 354 -1.19 21.98 -9.05
N ILE A 355 -2.03 21.56 -10.01
CA ILE A 355 -2.81 20.32 -9.89
C ILE A 355 -1.86 19.13 -9.89
N ARG A 356 -2.06 18.21 -8.96
CA ARG A 356 -1.35 16.94 -8.93
C ARG A 356 -2.11 15.91 -9.73
N VAL A 357 -1.46 15.35 -10.73
CA VAL A 357 -2.07 14.34 -11.60
C VAL A 357 -1.39 13.01 -11.36
N LEU A 358 -2.14 12.04 -10.86
CA LEU A 358 -1.63 10.72 -10.50
C LEU A 358 -2.20 9.64 -11.42
N ARG A 359 -1.34 8.74 -11.87
CA ARG A 359 -1.74 7.49 -12.51
C ARG A 359 -1.59 6.34 -11.51
N CYS A 360 -2.70 5.65 -11.23
CA CYS A 360 -2.75 4.49 -10.36
C CYS A 360 -3.65 3.44 -11.03
N PRO A 361 -3.08 2.47 -11.77
CA PRO A 361 -3.84 1.58 -12.65
C PRO A 361 -4.82 0.67 -11.92
N GLU A 362 -4.49 0.27 -10.69
CA GLU A 362 -5.28 -0.68 -9.92
C GLU A 362 -6.18 0.01 -8.90
N GLY A 363 -7.32 -0.60 -8.60
CA GLY A 363 -8.18 -0.18 -7.50
C GLY A 363 -7.55 -0.49 -6.13
N PRO A 364 -8.18 -0.02 -5.03
CA PRO A 364 -7.76 -0.38 -3.68
C PRO A 364 -7.83 -1.90 -3.46
N SER A 365 -6.73 -2.50 -2.99
CA SER A 365 -6.60 -3.97 -2.92
C SER A 365 -6.28 -4.51 -1.53
N ASN A 366 -5.97 -3.66 -0.54
CA ASN A 366 -5.62 -4.11 0.81
C ASN A 366 -6.70 -5.02 1.40
N PRO A 367 -6.40 -6.28 1.75
CA PRO A 367 -7.38 -7.21 2.29
C PRO A 367 -7.72 -6.92 3.75
N VAL A 368 -6.83 -6.25 4.46
CA VAL A 368 -6.97 -5.93 5.90
C VAL A 368 -6.61 -4.48 6.16
N GLU A 369 -7.23 -3.91 7.16
CA GLU A 369 -6.95 -2.57 7.68
C GLU A 369 -6.30 -2.67 9.06
N VAL A 370 -5.24 -1.88 9.24
CA VAL A 370 -4.52 -1.77 10.52
C VAL A 370 -4.74 -0.36 11.07
N LYS A 371 -5.31 -0.26 12.26
CA LYS A 371 -5.50 1.00 12.96
C LYS A 371 -4.61 1.04 14.20
N ALA A 372 -3.65 1.93 14.22
CA ALA A 372 -2.80 2.14 15.39
C ALA A 372 -3.64 2.64 16.59
N ILE A 373 -3.41 2.06 17.75
CA ILE A 373 -3.93 2.51 19.04
C ILE A 373 -2.77 2.61 20.04
N ASP A 374 -2.99 3.26 21.17
CA ASP A 374 -1.96 3.32 22.20
C ASP A 374 -1.56 1.92 22.68
N GLY A 375 -0.27 1.61 22.55
CA GLY A 375 0.30 0.32 22.93
C GLY A 375 0.03 -0.84 21.96
N GLY A 376 -0.62 -0.62 20.79
CA GLY A 376 -0.93 -1.72 19.87
C GLY A 376 -1.61 -1.30 18.57
N ALA A 377 -2.27 -2.28 17.96
CA ALA A 377 -3.05 -2.08 16.75
C ALA A 377 -4.33 -2.91 16.76
N LEU A 378 -5.37 -2.38 16.13
CA LEU A 378 -6.55 -3.13 15.74
C LEU A 378 -6.37 -3.58 14.29
N LEU A 379 -6.71 -4.81 14.01
CA LEU A 379 -6.70 -5.41 12.68
C LEU A 379 -8.12 -5.87 12.33
N GLN A 380 -8.58 -5.54 11.16
CA GLN A 380 -9.86 -6.01 10.62
C GLN A 380 -9.76 -6.30 9.13
N VAL A 381 -10.63 -7.18 8.64
CA VAL A 381 -10.84 -7.33 7.20
C VAL A 381 -11.34 -6.01 6.65
N THR A 382 -10.78 -5.57 5.52
CA THR A 382 -11.18 -4.32 4.88
C THR A 382 -12.67 -4.35 4.54
N ASP A 383 -13.40 -3.35 5.00
CA ASP A 383 -14.81 -3.18 4.67
C ASP A 383 -14.96 -2.83 3.19
N ARG A 384 -15.72 -3.67 2.48
CA ARG A 384 -16.09 -3.52 1.07
C ARG A 384 -17.57 -3.85 0.93
N LEU A 385 -18.09 -3.82 -0.28
CA LEU A 385 -19.42 -4.31 -0.59
C LEU A 385 -19.37 -5.84 -0.79
N GLN A 386 -19.23 -6.59 0.30
CA GLN A 386 -19.06 -8.05 0.29
C GLN A 386 -20.05 -8.81 1.19
N ALA A 387 -20.92 -8.09 1.88
CA ALA A 387 -21.93 -8.70 2.74
C ALA A 387 -23.21 -9.00 1.96
N ASP A 388 -23.98 -9.98 2.41
CA ASP A 388 -25.25 -10.37 1.76
C ASP A 388 -26.23 -9.20 1.61
N GLY A 389 -26.25 -8.27 2.57
CA GLY A 389 -27.08 -7.07 2.54
C GLY A 389 -26.62 -5.97 1.57
N ASP A 390 -25.51 -6.16 0.86
CA ASP A 390 -25.06 -5.24 -0.18
C ASP A 390 -25.77 -5.46 -1.52
N ASP A 391 -26.30 -6.66 -1.72
CA ASP A 391 -27.16 -6.97 -2.87
C ASP A 391 -28.61 -6.56 -2.58
N PRO A 392 -29.19 -5.61 -3.35
CA PRO A 392 -30.60 -5.20 -3.19
C PRO A 392 -31.61 -6.36 -3.30
N ALA A 393 -31.24 -7.46 -3.95
CA ALA A 393 -32.08 -8.66 -4.02
C ALA A 393 -32.33 -9.31 -2.65
N HIS A 394 -31.45 -9.08 -1.68
CA HIS A 394 -31.56 -9.60 -0.32
C HIS A 394 -32.25 -8.62 0.66
N TRP A 395 -32.59 -7.42 0.20
CA TRP A 395 -33.22 -6.42 1.07
C TRP A 395 -34.64 -6.81 1.44
N THR A 396 -34.99 -6.53 2.68
CA THR A 396 -36.35 -6.75 3.19
C THR A 396 -37.18 -5.47 3.09
N LEU A 397 -38.30 -5.52 2.39
CA LEU A 397 -39.26 -4.41 2.36
C LEU A 397 -39.92 -4.29 3.74
N ALA A 398 -39.61 -3.19 4.46
CA ALA A 398 -40.10 -2.95 5.82
C ALA A 398 -41.36 -2.06 5.84
N ALA A 399 -41.45 -1.11 4.90
CA ALA A 399 -42.61 -0.20 4.77
C ALA A 399 -42.83 0.22 3.32
N GLY A 400 -44.05 0.61 2.99
CA GLY A 400 -44.45 1.09 1.67
C GLY A 400 -44.62 -0.02 0.64
N GLU A 401 -44.54 0.35 -0.64
CA GLU A 401 -44.65 -0.56 -1.78
C GLU A 401 -43.25 -0.86 -2.33
N ALA A 402 -43.06 -2.05 -2.93
CA ALA A 402 -41.81 -2.42 -3.55
C ALA A 402 -41.46 -1.47 -4.72
N LEU A 403 -40.22 -1.02 -4.76
CA LEU A 403 -39.73 -0.14 -5.80
C LEU A 403 -39.57 -0.87 -7.15
N GLY A 404 -39.79 -0.16 -8.25
CA GLY A 404 -39.44 -0.62 -9.56
C GLY A 404 -37.89 -0.73 -9.74
N ALA A 405 -37.48 -1.45 -10.77
CA ALA A 405 -36.04 -1.74 -10.98
C ALA A 405 -35.17 -0.47 -11.10
N GLU A 406 -35.67 0.61 -11.69
CA GLU A 406 -34.93 1.87 -11.79
C GLU A 406 -34.79 2.57 -10.45
N GLU A 407 -35.87 2.64 -9.70
CA GLU A 407 -35.89 3.24 -8.36
C GLU A 407 -35.03 2.43 -7.36
N LEU A 408 -35.05 1.11 -7.47
CA LEU A 408 -34.20 0.25 -6.65
C LEU A 408 -32.71 0.44 -6.97
N ARG A 409 -32.35 0.68 -8.23
CA ARG A 409 -30.96 1.05 -8.61
C ARG A 409 -30.54 2.39 -8.01
N GLU A 410 -31.43 3.38 -7.96
CA GLU A 410 -31.15 4.67 -7.31
C GLU A 410 -30.91 4.50 -5.79
N LEU A 411 -31.74 3.68 -5.15
CA LEU A 411 -31.58 3.39 -3.72
C LEU A 411 -30.30 2.58 -3.45
N ALA A 412 -29.94 1.65 -4.34
CA ALA A 412 -28.71 0.89 -4.26
C ALA A 412 -27.47 1.78 -4.45
N PHE A 413 -27.53 2.74 -5.38
CA PHE A 413 -26.49 3.75 -5.51
C PHE A 413 -26.32 4.56 -4.22
N ALA A 414 -27.42 4.99 -3.60
CA ALA A 414 -27.36 5.72 -2.33
C ALA A 414 -26.68 4.87 -1.22
N TRP A 415 -27.00 3.58 -1.14
CA TRP A 415 -26.40 2.64 -0.21
C TRP A 415 -24.88 2.50 -0.43
N THR A 416 -24.49 2.22 -1.67
CA THR A 416 -23.09 2.09 -2.07
C THR A 416 -22.29 3.36 -1.77
N ALA A 417 -22.79 4.52 -2.16
CA ALA A 417 -22.12 5.80 -1.95
C ALA A 417 -22.06 6.20 -0.45
N CYS A 418 -23.06 5.78 0.37
CA CYS A 418 -23.09 6.07 1.80
C CYS A 418 -21.94 5.41 2.55
N ARG A 419 -21.44 4.26 2.11
CA ARG A 419 -20.28 3.56 2.70
C ARG A 419 -19.03 4.44 2.78
N ALA A 420 -18.85 5.36 1.84
CA ALA A 420 -17.69 6.27 1.79
C ALA A 420 -17.80 7.46 2.76
N VAL A 421 -18.92 7.61 3.45
CA VAL A 421 -19.21 8.75 4.33
C VAL A 421 -18.86 8.42 5.78
N LYS A 422 -18.18 9.33 6.45
CA LYS A 422 -17.86 9.19 7.88
C LYS A 422 -19.14 9.13 8.73
N SER A 423 -19.19 8.17 9.65
CA SER A 423 -20.34 7.91 10.55
C SER A 423 -20.53 9.06 11.58
N ASN A 424 -21.72 9.37 12.06
CA ASN A 424 -23.00 8.91 11.52
C ASN A 424 -23.23 9.53 10.16
N ALA A 425 -23.66 8.72 9.19
CA ALA A 425 -23.81 9.12 7.81
C ALA A 425 -25.26 9.01 7.31
N ILE A 426 -25.72 10.05 6.64
CA ILE A 426 -26.92 10.06 5.79
C ILE A 426 -26.52 10.59 4.42
N LEU A 427 -26.84 9.88 3.37
CA LEU A 427 -26.61 10.32 1.99
C LEU A 427 -27.92 10.34 1.22
N LEU A 428 -28.20 11.47 0.57
CA LEU A 428 -29.29 11.61 -0.38
C LEU A 428 -28.78 11.48 -1.80
N ALA A 429 -29.45 10.70 -2.62
CA ALA A 429 -29.07 10.44 -4.01
C ALA A 429 -30.25 10.65 -4.97
N LYS A 430 -29.94 11.04 -6.20
CA LYS A 430 -30.89 11.17 -7.29
C LYS A 430 -30.14 11.13 -8.63
N ASP A 431 -30.70 10.44 -9.61
CA ASP A 431 -30.15 10.33 -10.98
C ASP A 431 -28.70 9.79 -11.01
N GLY A 432 -28.40 8.79 -10.15
CA GLY A 432 -27.07 8.19 -10.03
C GLY A 432 -26.01 9.13 -9.44
N ALA A 433 -26.41 10.11 -8.64
CA ALA A 433 -25.52 11.06 -7.99
C ALA A 433 -25.94 11.36 -6.56
N SER A 434 -24.99 11.60 -5.67
CA SER A 434 -25.26 12.20 -4.38
C SER A 434 -25.76 13.64 -4.58
N VAL A 435 -26.77 14.04 -3.81
CA VAL A 435 -27.34 15.40 -3.85
C VAL A 435 -27.26 16.10 -2.51
N GLY A 436 -27.00 15.37 -1.43
CA GLY A 436 -26.79 15.91 -0.10
C GLY A 436 -26.14 14.85 0.80
N VAL A 437 -25.11 15.25 1.54
CA VAL A 437 -24.34 14.35 2.40
C VAL A 437 -24.24 14.93 3.80
N GLY A 438 -24.73 14.19 4.79
CA GLY A 438 -24.53 14.45 6.20
C GLY A 438 -23.49 13.48 6.75
N MET A 439 -22.35 13.99 7.18
CA MET A 439 -21.18 13.20 7.56
C MET A 439 -20.68 13.53 8.96
N GLY A 440 -20.12 12.52 9.63
CA GLY A 440 -19.30 12.70 10.84
C GLY A 440 -20.05 13.27 12.05
N GLN A 441 -21.36 13.07 12.11
CA GLN A 441 -22.17 13.63 13.20
C GLN A 441 -22.27 12.65 14.38
N VAL A 442 -22.30 13.18 15.61
CA VAL A 442 -22.42 12.37 16.81
C VAL A 442 -23.81 11.78 17.04
N ASN A 443 -24.79 12.24 16.27
CA ASN A 443 -26.17 11.70 16.26
C ASN A 443 -26.73 11.68 14.84
N ARG A 444 -27.72 10.81 14.61
CA ARG A 444 -28.30 10.60 13.28
C ARG A 444 -29.24 11.72 12.84
N VAL A 445 -29.85 12.41 13.79
CA VAL A 445 -30.74 13.55 13.54
C VAL A 445 -29.98 14.69 12.88
N ASP A 446 -28.82 15.04 13.42
CA ASP A 446 -27.98 16.09 12.85
C ASP A 446 -27.41 15.70 11.48
N SER A 447 -27.10 14.41 11.30
CA SER A 447 -26.69 13.88 10.01
C SER A 447 -27.80 14.03 8.96
N ALA A 448 -29.03 13.69 9.31
CA ALA A 448 -30.20 13.86 8.44
C ALA A 448 -30.45 15.33 8.10
N LYS A 449 -30.42 16.23 9.10
CA LYS A 449 -30.55 17.68 8.89
C LYS A 449 -29.49 18.21 7.94
N LEU A 450 -28.23 17.85 8.17
CA LEU A 450 -27.12 18.31 7.33
C LEU A 450 -27.26 17.82 5.88
N ALA A 451 -27.64 16.55 5.68
CA ALA A 451 -27.88 16.01 4.34
C ALA A 451 -28.97 16.77 3.59
N VAL A 452 -30.11 17.02 4.27
CA VAL A 452 -31.24 17.76 3.70
C VAL A 452 -30.88 19.23 3.43
N GLU A 453 -30.20 19.90 4.36
CA GLU A 453 -29.76 21.28 4.19
C GLU A 453 -28.83 21.45 2.97
N ARG A 454 -27.86 20.56 2.81
CA ARG A 454 -26.92 20.56 1.67
C ARG A 454 -27.60 20.21 0.36
N ALA A 455 -28.58 19.30 0.37
CA ALA A 455 -29.38 19.01 -0.81
C ALA A 455 -30.22 20.23 -1.25
N GLY A 456 -30.75 20.98 -0.29
CA GLY A 456 -31.76 21.97 -0.49
C GLY A 456 -33.10 21.35 -0.86
N ALA A 457 -34.19 22.09 -0.68
CA ALA A 457 -35.57 21.58 -0.81
C ALA A 457 -35.88 20.97 -2.20
N GLU A 458 -35.32 21.53 -3.26
CA GLU A 458 -35.58 21.09 -4.63
C GLU A 458 -34.95 19.70 -4.92
N ARG A 459 -33.68 19.51 -4.54
CA ARG A 459 -32.96 18.23 -4.80
C ARG A 459 -33.33 17.15 -3.80
N ALA A 460 -33.65 17.51 -2.55
CA ALA A 460 -34.10 16.57 -1.54
C ALA A 460 -35.43 15.92 -1.92
N ARG A 461 -36.32 16.69 -2.54
CA ARG A 461 -37.63 16.17 -2.97
C ARG A 461 -37.49 15.11 -4.06
N GLY A 462 -38.05 13.94 -3.79
CA GLY A 462 -38.00 12.78 -4.68
C GLY A 462 -36.64 12.08 -4.74
N SER A 463 -35.71 12.43 -3.82
CA SER A 463 -34.43 11.71 -3.67
C SER A 463 -34.60 10.39 -2.92
N TYR A 464 -33.53 9.59 -2.92
CA TYR A 464 -33.40 8.32 -2.21
C TYR A 464 -32.38 8.50 -1.11
N ALA A 465 -32.65 7.98 0.10
CA ALA A 465 -31.77 8.16 1.24
C ALA A 465 -31.18 6.83 1.70
N ALA A 466 -29.90 6.85 2.04
CA ALA A 466 -29.22 5.75 2.73
C ALA A 466 -28.71 6.22 4.09
N SER A 467 -28.78 5.33 5.07
CA SER A 467 -28.22 5.49 6.40
C SER A 467 -27.20 4.38 6.67
N ASP A 468 -25.99 4.72 7.11
CA ASP A 468 -24.91 3.77 7.39
C ASP A 468 -25.23 2.80 8.54
N ALA A 469 -26.21 3.14 9.41
CA ALA A 469 -26.71 2.29 10.47
C ALA A 469 -28.22 2.53 10.70
N PHE A 470 -28.82 1.76 11.61
CA PHE A 470 -30.25 1.88 11.92
C PHE A 470 -30.60 3.25 12.54
N PHE A 471 -31.84 3.67 12.35
CA PHE A 471 -32.42 4.81 13.08
C PHE A 471 -32.79 4.36 14.50
N PRO A 472 -32.20 4.95 15.56
CA PRO A 472 -32.56 4.57 16.93
C PRO A 472 -33.94 5.08 17.35
N PHE A 473 -34.44 6.11 16.66
CA PHE A 473 -35.73 6.79 16.85
C PHE A 473 -36.26 7.26 15.50
N PRO A 474 -37.59 7.55 15.39
CA PRO A 474 -38.19 8.04 14.15
C PRO A 474 -37.73 9.44 13.71
N ASP A 475 -37.24 10.28 14.62
CA ASP A 475 -36.91 11.69 14.40
C ASP A 475 -35.96 11.95 13.23
N GLY A 476 -34.92 11.13 13.07
CA GLY A 476 -34.01 11.22 11.92
C GLY A 476 -34.70 10.88 10.59
N LEU A 477 -35.60 9.89 10.60
CA LEU A 477 -36.42 9.54 9.44
C LEU A 477 -37.44 10.63 9.11
N GLU A 478 -38.09 11.21 10.13
CA GLU A 478 -39.10 12.27 9.94
C GLU A 478 -38.51 13.47 9.21
N ILE A 479 -37.27 13.87 9.50
CA ILE A 479 -36.56 14.94 8.77
C ILE A 479 -36.46 14.61 7.27
N LEU A 480 -36.13 13.36 6.92
CA LEU A 480 -36.01 12.94 5.53
C LEU A 480 -37.37 12.91 4.83
N THR A 481 -38.41 12.42 5.51
CA THR A 481 -39.76 12.37 4.95
C THR A 481 -40.40 13.74 4.77
N GLU A 482 -40.19 14.66 5.71
CA GLU A 482 -40.59 16.06 5.61
C GLU A 482 -39.91 16.78 4.44
N ALA A 483 -38.63 16.43 4.15
CA ALA A 483 -37.91 16.96 2.99
C ALA A 483 -38.40 16.37 1.64
N GLY A 484 -39.29 15.37 1.68
CA GLY A 484 -39.87 14.75 0.49
C GLY A 484 -39.00 13.64 -0.12
N VAL A 485 -38.17 12.98 0.68
CA VAL A 485 -37.44 11.77 0.28
C VAL A 485 -38.42 10.67 -0.11
N LYS A 486 -38.19 9.97 -1.21
CA LYS A 486 -39.09 8.98 -1.78
C LYS A 486 -38.96 7.58 -1.14
N ALA A 487 -37.73 7.17 -0.88
CA ALA A 487 -37.43 5.89 -0.25
C ALA A 487 -36.17 5.98 0.60
N VAL A 488 -36.08 5.09 1.59
CA VAL A 488 -34.98 5.03 2.54
C VAL A 488 -34.48 3.58 2.65
N VAL A 489 -33.16 3.40 2.68
CA VAL A 489 -32.50 2.15 2.99
C VAL A 489 -31.65 2.30 4.26
N GLN A 490 -31.73 1.31 5.14
CA GLN A 490 -30.97 1.26 6.38
C GLN A 490 -30.77 -0.21 6.82
N PRO A 491 -29.82 -0.50 7.72
CA PRO A 491 -29.59 -1.87 8.19
C PRO A 491 -30.75 -2.55 8.92
N GLY A 492 -31.55 -1.80 9.70
CA GLY A 492 -32.45 -2.38 10.69
C GLY A 492 -31.68 -2.93 11.90
N GLY A 493 -32.39 -3.63 12.80
CA GLY A 493 -31.81 -4.25 13.99
C GLY A 493 -31.88 -3.41 15.26
N SER A 494 -32.61 -2.29 15.23
CA SER A 494 -32.95 -1.52 16.44
C SER A 494 -34.11 -2.18 17.20
N VAL A 495 -34.06 -2.13 18.51
CA VAL A 495 -35.22 -2.51 19.37
C VAL A 495 -36.46 -1.65 19.11
N ARG A 496 -36.32 -0.55 18.35
CA ARG A 496 -37.39 0.38 17.98
C ARG A 496 -37.70 0.39 16.49
N ASP A 497 -37.26 -0.61 15.75
CA ASP A 497 -37.54 -0.70 14.31
C ASP A 497 -39.04 -0.57 13.99
N GLU A 498 -39.92 -1.14 14.82
CA GLU A 498 -41.36 -1.02 14.63
C GLU A 498 -41.85 0.43 14.66
N GLN A 499 -41.26 1.29 15.51
CA GLN A 499 -41.63 2.72 15.59
C GLN A 499 -41.15 3.48 14.33
N VAL A 500 -39.97 3.15 13.84
CA VAL A 500 -39.39 3.73 12.64
C VAL A 500 -40.16 3.31 11.39
N VAL A 501 -40.51 2.02 11.30
CA VAL A 501 -41.35 1.45 10.22
C VAL A 501 -42.73 2.11 10.18
N GLU A 502 -43.37 2.27 11.37
CA GLU A 502 -44.68 2.94 11.48
C GLU A 502 -44.61 4.40 11.06
N ALA A 503 -43.54 5.12 11.40
CA ALA A 503 -43.29 6.50 10.92
C ALA A 503 -43.16 6.54 9.39
N ALA A 504 -42.42 5.60 8.79
CA ALA A 504 -42.31 5.49 7.34
C ALA A 504 -43.67 5.23 6.67
N ARG A 505 -44.47 4.34 7.21
CA ARG A 505 -45.83 4.04 6.71
C ARG A 505 -46.73 5.26 6.77
N LYS A 506 -46.73 5.98 7.88
CA LYS A 506 -47.52 7.21 8.06
C LYS A 506 -47.11 8.29 7.07
N ALA A 507 -45.84 8.42 6.77
CA ALA A 507 -45.30 9.35 5.80
C ALA A 507 -45.49 8.89 4.35
N GLY A 508 -45.91 7.66 4.10
CA GLY A 508 -46.05 7.06 2.76
C GLY A 508 -44.71 6.85 2.04
N VAL A 509 -43.64 6.62 2.82
CA VAL A 509 -42.29 6.42 2.30
C VAL A 509 -41.94 4.94 2.29
N THR A 510 -41.35 4.45 1.20
CA THR A 510 -40.84 3.10 1.09
C THR A 510 -39.55 2.96 1.89
N MET A 511 -39.44 1.87 2.68
CA MET A 511 -38.25 1.56 3.47
C MET A 511 -37.80 0.13 3.26
N TYR A 512 -36.49 -0.04 3.06
CA TYR A 512 -35.83 -1.34 3.02
C TYR A 512 -34.84 -1.50 4.17
N PHE A 513 -34.70 -2.75 4.65
CA PHE A 513 -33.65 -3.17 5.56
C PHE A 513 -32.62 -4.02 4.81
N THR A 514 -31.35 -3.68 4.95
CA THR A 514 -30.23 -4.43 4.36
C THR A 514 -29.78 -5.59 5.25
N GLY A 515 -30.00 -5.53 6.57
CA GLY A 515 -29.43 -6.47 7.54
C GLY A 515 -27.92 -6.31 7.76
N THR A 516 -27.27 -5.43 7.01
CA THR A 516 -25.83 -5.16 7.04
C THR A 516 -25.60 -3.67 7.23
N ARG A 517 -24.52 -3.30 7.94
CA ARG A 517 -24.12 -1.89 8.12
C ARG A 517 -22.68 -1.67 7.65
N HIS A 518 -22.38 -0.45 7.26
CA HIS A 518 -21.04 0.00 6.90
C HIS A 518 -20.64 1.24 7.69
N PHE A 519 -20.11 1.05 8.89
CA PHE A 519 -19.52 2.16 9.63
C PHE A 519 -18.14 2.50 9.10
N PHE A 520 -17.88 3.80 8.92
CA PHE A 520 -16.58 4.31 8.55
C PHE A 520 -16.18 5.46 9.50
N HIS A 521 -15.13 5.27 10.31
CA HIS A 521 -14.66 6.25 11.30
C HIS A 521 -13.30 6.86 10.96
#